data_948c4e66fcaf07fa921c2aece67a8966
#
_entry.id   948c4e66fcaf07fa921c2aece67a8966
#
_cell.length_a   1.000
_cell.length_b   1.000
_cell.length_c   1.000
_cell.angle_alpha   90.00
_cell.angle_beta   90.00
_cell.angle_gamma   90.00
#
_symmetry.space_group_name_H-M   'P 1'
#
loop_
_entity.id
_entity.type
_entity.pdbx_description
1 polymer ?
#
loop_
_entity_poly.entity_id
_entity_poly.type
_entity_poly.pdbx_seq_one_letter_code
_entity_poly.pdbx_strand_id
1 'polypeptide(L)'
;EHSTYSSLDFLKKLIEKFPFPIREVQTDNGTEWTNALLVKKSSHKTLFEEHLEKCGIKYHRIQVATPRHNGKVERQHRLDEQRFYSKMRMFSLEDGRKQLAKYNKISNNISKSCLKYRSPNAVLADYLAVM
;
A
#
# COMPACT_ATOMS: atom_id res chain seq x y z
N GLU A 1 0.49 2.02 14.64
CA GLU A 1 0.21 0.83 15.43
C GLU A 1 0.05 -0.36 14.47
N HIS A 2 0.93 -1.37 14.64
CA HIS A 2 0.90 -2.59 13.83
C HIS A 2 -0.10 -3.56 14.44
N SER A 3 -1.37 -3.47 14.04
CA SER A 3 -2.40 -4.38 14.50
C SER A 3 -3.24 -4.90 13.34
N THR A 4 -3.80 -6.09 13.49
CA THR A 4 -4.69 -6.70 12.50
C THR A 4 -5.93 -5.83 12.23
N TYR A 5 -6.42 -5.09 13.22
CA TYR A 5 -7.54 -4.17 13.05
C TYR A 5 -7.18 -2.96 12.18
N SER A 6 -6.00 -2.37 12.42
CA SER A 6 -5.51 -1.25 11.61
C SER A 6 -5.27 -1.65 10.17
N SER A 7 -4.75 -2.86 9.95
CA SER A 7 -4.54 -3.43 8.62
C SER A 7 -5.85 -3.68 7.88
N LEU A 8 -6.88 -4.16 8.59
CA LEU A 8 -8.22 -4.35 8.04
C LEU A 8 -8.87 -3.01 7.66
N ASP A 9 -8.80 -2.01 8.54
CA ASP A 9 -9.35 -0.67 8.27
C ASP A 9 -8.67 -0.02 7.05
N PHE A 10 -7.35 -0.14 6.97
CA PHE A 10 -6.59 0.30 5.81
C PHE A 10 -7.05 -0.40 4.53
N LEU A 11 -7.20 -1.73 4.55
CA LEU A 11 -7.63 -2.51 3.40
C LEU A 11 -9.03 -2.10 2.90
N LYS A 12 -9.99 -1.91 3.82
CA LYS A 12 -11.33 -1.45 3.48
C LYS A 12 -11.31 -0.08 2.79
N LYS A 13 -10.57 0.87 3.36
CA LYS A 13 -10.40 2.20 2.77
C LYS A 13 -9.69 2.16 1.42
N LEU A 14 -8.72 1.27 1.26
CA LEU A 14 -8.01 1.08 0.00
C LEU A 14 -8.95 0.58 -1.08
N ILE A 15 -9.74 -0.46 -0.81
CA ILE A 15 -10.70 -1.04 -1.76
C ILE A 15 -11.75 0.00 -2.18
N GLU A 16 -12.25 0.77 -1.21
CA GLU A 16 -13.26 1.82 -1.45
C GLU A 16 -12.73 2.96 -2.34
N LYS A 17 -11.47 3.39 -2.09
CA LYS A 17 -10.91 4.57 -2.76
C LYS A 17 -10.10 4.26 -4.01
N PHE A 18 -9.81 3.00 -4.26
CA PHE A 18 -9.00 2.63 -5.42
C PHE A 18 -9.81 2.84 -6.71
N PRO A 19 -9.26 3.47 -7.74
CA PRO A 19 -10.03 3.89 -8.91
C PRO A 19 -10.45 2.74 -9.85
N PHE A 20 -10.02 1.51 -9.58
CA PHE A 20 -10.39 0.30 -10.31
C PHE A 20 -10.37 -0.93 -9.38
N PRO A 21 -11.01 -2.06 -9.77
CA PRO A 21 -11.04 -3.26 -8.92
C PRO A 21 -9.64 -3.81 -8.64
N ILE A 22 -9.33 -4.03 -7.37
CA ILE A 22 -8.08 -4.67 -6.95
C ILE A 22 -8.23 -6.18 -7.14
N ARG A 23 -7.37 -6.79 -7.95
CA ARG A 23 -7.38 -8.23 -8.20
C ARG A 23 -6.45 -9.01 -7.28
N GLU A 24 -5.33 -8.42 -6.94
CA GLU A 24 -4.29 -9.06 -6.14
C GLU A 24 -3.68 -8.08 -5.14
N VAL A 25 -3.34 -8.57 -3.96
CA VAL A 25 -2.60 -7.84 -2.92
C VAL A 25 -1.39 -8.65 -2.51
N GLN A 26 -0.24 -8.00 -2.43
CA GLN A 26 1.00 -8.60 -1.93
C GLN A 26 1.46 -7.87 -0.68
N THR A 27 1.85 -8.64 0.34
CA THR A 27 2.47 -8.10 1.55
C THR A 27 3.75 -8.86 1.89
N ASP A 28 4.50 -8.35 2.85
CA ASP A 28 5.52 -9.12 3.54
C ASP A 28 4.87 -10.11 4.53
N ASN A 29 5.68 -10.78 5.37
CA ASN A 29 5.22 -11.78 6.32
C ASN A 29 4.97 -11.20 7.73
N GLY A 30 4.71 -9.90 7.86
CA GLY A 30 4.35 -9.27 9.12
C GLY A 30 3.10 -9.90 9.77
N THR A 31 3.09 -10.00 11.09
CA THR A 31 1.98 -10.62 11.84
C THR A 31 0.68 -9.83 11.77
N GLU A 32 0.75 -8.56 11.41
CA GLU A 32 -0.41 -7.71 11.10
C GLU A 32 -1.15 -8.15 9.82
N TRP A 33 -0.47 -8.86 8.92
CA TRP A 33 -1.01 -9.35 7.65
C TRP A 33 -1.35 -10.84 7.70
N THR A 34 -0.49 -11.64 8.31
CA THR A 34 -0.59 -13.11 8.26
C THR A 34 -0.02 -13.79 9.51
N ASN A 35 -0.59 -14.92 9.86
CA ASN A 35 -0.11 -15.77 10.95
C ASN A 35 0.81 -16.91 10.45
N ALA A 36 1.17 -16.92 9.17
CA ALA A 36 1.85 -18.04 8.52
C ALA A 36 3.22 -18.41 9.10
N LEU A 37 3.93 -17.43 9.68
CA LEU A 37 5.26 -17.65 10.29
C LEU A 37 5.24 -17.77 11.81
N LEU A 38 4.06 -17.78 12.45
CA LEU A 38 3.99 -17.98 13.88
C LEU A 38 4.38 -19.43 14.26
N VAL A 39 5.22 -19.55 15.28
CA VAL A 39 5.74 -20.85 15.78
C VAL A 39 4.61 -21.78 16.22
N LYS A 40 3.56 -21.25 16.83
CA LYS A 40 2.29 -21.96 17.02
C LYS A 40 1.47 -21.73 15.77
N LYS A 41 1.43 -22.69 14.87
CA LYS A 41 0.55 -22.68 13.71
C LYS A 41 -0.89 -22.44 14.16
N SER A 42 -1.27 -21.18 14.27
CA SER A 42 -2.69 -20.84 14.36
C SER A 42 -3.28 -21.16 12.99
N SER A 43 -4.19 -22.12 12.96
CA SER A 43 -4.95 -22.44 11.74
C SER A 43 -5.90 -21.30 11.35
N HIS A 44 -5.95 -20.25 12.16
CA HIS A 44 -6.84 -19.12 11.96
C HIS A 44 -6.18 -18.07 11.05
N LYS A 45 -6.91 -17.69 10.02
CA LYS A 45 -6.58 -16.55 9.16
C LYS A 45 -6.67 -15.25 9.97
N THR A 46 -5.90 -14.25 9.55
CA THR A 46 -6.06 -12.90 10.10
C THR A 46 -7.35 -12.26 9.53
N LEU A 47 -7.86 -11.24 10.21
CA LEU A 47 -9.01 -10.47 9.70
C LEU A 47 -8.72 -9.86 8.32
N PHE A 48 -7.47 -9.54 8.06
CA PHE A 48 -7.00 -9.05 6.77
C PHE A 48 -7.15 -10.11 5.67
N GLU A 49 -6.66 -11.34 5.93
CA GLU A 49 -6.78 -12.48 5.00
C GLU A 49 -8.24 -12.86 4.75
N GLU A 50 -9.06 -12.92 5.80
CA GLU A 50 -10.50 -13.21 5.67
C GLU A 50 -11.23 -12.16 4.82
N HIS A 51 -10.89 -10.88 4.97
CA HIS A 51 -11.51 -9.82 4.20
C HIS A 51 -11.12 -9.88 2.72
N LEU A 52 -9.85 -10.15 2.41
CA LEU A 52 -9.41 -10.37 1.03
C LEU A 52 -10.15 -11.52 0.36
N GLU A 53 -10.33 -12.62 1.08
CA GLU A 53 -11.08 -13.79 0.59
C GLU A 53 -12.56 -13.45 0.32
N LYS A 54 -13.22 -12.73 1.24
CA LYS A 54 -14.61 -12.25 1.04
C LYS A 54 -14.76 -11.34 -0.18
N CYS A 55 -13.75 -10.54 -0.46
CA CYS A 55 -13.73 -9.63 -1.62
C CYS A 55 -13.28 -10.32 -2.93
N GLY A 56 -12.90 -11.60 -2.90
CA GLY A 56 -12.38 -12.32 -4.05
C GLY A 56 -11.02 -11.81 -4.54
N ILE A 57 -10.26 -11.17 -3.65
CA ILE A 57 -8.93 -10.61 -3.95
C ILE A 57 -7.87 -11.66 -3.66
N LYS A 58 -7.03 -11.95 -4.65
CA LYS A 58 -5.94 -12.91 -4.50
C LYS A 58 -4.86 -12.35 -3.59
N TYR A 59 -4.43 -13.16 -2.62
CA TYR A 59 -3.42 -12.75 -1.66
C TYR A 59 -2.09 -13.45 -1.91
N HIS A 60 -1.02 -12.66 -1.99
CA HIS A 60 0.35 -13.15 -2.12
C HIS A 60 1.21 -12.66 -0.95
N ARG A 61 2.04 -13.55 -0.45
CA ARG A 61 3.11 -13.20 0.49
C ARG A 61 4.45 -13.30 -0.23
N ILE A 62 5.35 -12.38 0.07
CA ILE A 62 6.73 -12.53 -0.42
C ILE A 62 7.37 -13.78 0.18
N GLN A 63 8.29 -14.39 -0.54
CA GLN A 63 9.06 -15.50 0.00
C GLN A 63 9.95 -15.01 1.16
N VAL A 64 10.12 -15.85 2.18
CA VAL A 64 11.00 -15.57 3.30
C VAL A 64 12.41 -15.30 2.79
N ALA A 65 13.08 -14.30 3.36
CA ALA A 65 14.42 -13.87 2.98
C ALA A 65 14.60 -13.43 1.49
N THR A 66 13.52 -12.97 0.85
CA THR A 66 13.57 -12.47 -0.53
C THR A 66 13.14 -11.00 -0.61
N PRO A 67 13.98 -10.05 -0.16
CA PRO A 67 13.62 -8.63 -0.11
C PRO A 67 13.33 -8.02 -1.49
N ARG A 68 13.84 -8.62 -2.56
CA ARG A 68 13.59 -8.15 -3.93
C ARG A 68 12.12 -8.08 -4.31
N HIS A 69 11.26 -8.91 -3.70
CA HIS A 69 9.84 -8.93 -3.98
C HIS A 69 9.12 -7.64 -3.52
N ASN A 70 9.66 -6.91 -2.53
CA ASN A 70 9.12 -5.64 -2.04
C ASN A 70 9.88 -4.39 -2.54
N GLY A 71 10.84 -4.55 -3.43
CA GLY A 71 11.74 -3.47 -3.87
C GLY A 71 11.02 -2.23 -4.43
N LYS A 72 9.86 -2.38 -5.05
CA LYS A 72 9.05 -1.25 -5.54
C LYS A 72 8.48 -0.42 -4.40
N VAL A 73 7.94 -1.08 -3.37
CA VAL A 73 7.36 -0.44 -2.19
C VAL A 73 8.46 0.22 -1.37
N GLU A 74 9.57 -0.48 -1.13
CA GLU A 74 10.73 0.06 -0.41
C GLU A 74 11.31 1.29 -1.10
N ARG A 75 11.43 1.27 -2.42
CA ARG A 75 11.87 2.43 -3.19
C ARG A 75 10.93 3.61 -3.04
N GLN A 76 9.62 3.37 -3.07
CA GLN A 76 8.63 4.43 -2.88
C GLN A 76 8.72 5.01 -1.47
N HIS A 77 8.84 4.16 -0.43
CA HIS A 77 9.02 4.62 0.95
C HIS A 77 10.26 5.49 1.12
N ARG A 78 11.39 5.12 0.49
CA ARG A 78 12.62 5.92 0.51
C ARG A 78 12.42 7.29 -0.14
N LEU A 79 11.73 7.35 -1.27
CA LEU A 79 11.40 8.62 -1.92
C LEU A 79 10.50 9.49 -1.07
N ASP A 80 9.49 8.91 -0.44
CA ASP A 80 8.55 9.61 0.43
C ASP A 80 9.26 10.13 1.69
N GLU A 81 10.18 9.34 2.27
CA GLU A 81 11.02 9.78 3.38
C GLU A 81 11.86 10.99 2.99
N GLN A 82 12.59 10.92 1.89
CA GLN A 82 13.47 12.01 1.43
C GLN A 82 12.72 13.28 1.04
N ARG A 83 11.55 13.15 0.43
CA ARG A 83 10.81 14.28 -0.17
C ARG A 83 9.79 14.89 0.76
N PHE A 84 9.27 14.12 1.67
CA PHE A 84 8.15 14.53 2.53
C PHE A 84 8.43 14.31 4.02
N TYR A 85 8.55 13.07 4.50
CA TYR A 85 8.57 12.80 5.95
C TYR A 85 9.75 13.42 6.69
N SER A 86 10.95 13.40 6.11
CA SER A 86 12.14 14.03 6.71
C SER A 86 12.05 15.56 6.84
N LYS A 87 11.16 16.20 6.10
CA LYS A 87 10.98 17.67 6.05
C LYS A 87 9.68 18.12 6.70
N MET A 88 8.77 17.19 6.97
CA MET A 88 7.46 17.50 7.52
C MET A 88 7.55 17.98 8.97
N ARG A 89 6.91 19.11 9.25
CA ARG A 89 6.63 19.57 10.62
C ARG A 89 5.12 19.49 10.82
N MET A 90 4.70 18.63 11.73
CA MET A 90 3.29 18.39 12.00
C MET A 90 2.90 19.04 13.33
N PHE A 91 1.92 19.93 13.29
CA PHE A 91 1.38 20.60 14.48
C PHE A 91 0.16 19.87 15.05
N SER A 92 -0.55 19.11 14.22
CA SER A 92 -1.67 18.27 14.60
C SER A 92 -1.82 17.10 13.60
N LEU A 93 -2.61 16.10 13.97
CA LEU A 93 -2.93 14.99 13.07
C LEU A 93 -3.67 15.47 11.81
N GLU A 94 -4.55 16.45 11.96
CA GLU A 94 -5.28 17.05 10.84
C GLU A 94 -4.34 17.80 9.89
N ASP A 95 -3.41 18.58 10.44
CA ASP A 95 -2.38 19.28 9.67
C ASP A 95 -1.51 18.27 8.88
N GLY A 96 -1.06 17.20 9.54
CA GLY A 96 -0.32 16.11 8.88
C GLY A 96 -1.08 15.47 7.73
N ARG A 97 -2.39 15.23 7.90
CA ARG A 97 -3.25 14.70 6.82
C ARG A 97 -3.37 15.66 5.64
N LYS A 98 -3.50 16.96 5.88
CA LYS A 98 -3.55 17.99 4.82
C LYS A 98 -2.22 18.07 4.06
N GLN A 99 -1.09 18.04 4.77
CA GLN A 99 0.24 18.05 4.17
C GLN A 99 0.47 16.79 3.31
N LEU A 100 0.09 15.61 3.81
CA LEU A 100 0.20 14.35 3.09
C LEU A 100 -0.68 14.34 1.82
N ALA A 101 -1.91 14.82 1.92
CA ALA A 101 -2.81 14.90 0.76
C ALA A 101 -2.23 15.82 -0.34
N LYS A 102 -1.67 16.97 0.05
CA LYS A 102 -0.98 17.89 -0.88
C LYS A 102 0.24 17.23 -1.52
N TYR A 103 1.06 16.55 -0.72
CA TYR A 103 2.22 15.81 -1.22
C TYR A 103 1.83 14.73 -2.22
N ASN A 104 0.83 13.91 -1.91
CA ASN A 104 0.35 12.85 -2.79
C ASN A 104 -0.17 13.40 -4.12
N LYS A 105 -0.90 14.51 -4.09
CA LYS A 105 -1.36 15.19 -5.30
C LYS A 105 -0.18 15.63 -6.18
N ILE A 106 0.84 16.22 -5.60
CA ILE A 106 2.05 16.64 -6.32
C ILE A 106 2.80 15.41 -6.85
N SER A 107 3.06 14.41 -6.01
CA SER A 107 3.81 13.20 -6.37
C SER A 107 3.15 12.42 -7.50
N ASN A 108 1.82 12.37 -7.54
CA ASN A 108 1.07 11.69 -8.58
C ASN A 108 1.05 12.44 -9.93
N ASN A 109 1.48 13.69 -9.95
CA ASN A 109 1.62 14.49 -11.18
C ASN A 109 3.07 14.65 -11.66
N ILE A 110 4.05 14.15 -10.90
CA ILE A 110 5.47 14.19 -11.32
C ILE A 110 5.77 12.97 -12.20
N SER A 111 6.45 13.21 -13.32
CA SER A 111 6.93 12.14 -14.20
C SER A 111 7.93 11.22 -13.49
N LYS A 112 7.83 9.93 -13.74
CA LYS A 112 8.70 8.90 -13.16
C LYS A 112 9.35 8.06 -14.25
N SER A 113 10.66 7.84 -14.15
CA SER A 113 11.41 7.05 -15.13
C SER A 113 10.86 5.62 -15.30
N CYS A 114 10.41 5.00 -14.21
CA CYS A 114 9.80 3.66 -14.24
C CYS A 114 8.44 3.63 -14.99
N LEU A 115 7.82 4.79 -15.23
CA LEU A 115 6.60 4.95 -16.02
C LEU A 115 6.90 5.57 -17.39
N LYS A 116 8.08 5.35 -17.94
CA LYS A 116 8.54 5.94 -19.21
C LYS A 116 8.41 7.47 -19.22
N TYR A 117 8.83 8.11 -18.13
CA TYR A 117 8.76 9.56 -17.91
C TYR A 117 7.34 10.14 -17.93
N ARG A 118 6.34 9.32 -17.65
CA ARG A 118 4.97 9.76 -17.47
C ARG A 118 4.64 9.88 -15.97
N SER A 119 3.65 10.70 -15.63
CA SER A 119 3.15 10.77 -14.27
C SER A 119 2.22 9.60 -13.94
N PRO A 120 2.10 9.18 -12.66
CA PRO A 120 1.11 8.18 -12.25
C PRO A 120 -0.30 8.50 -12.73
N ASN A 121 -0.73 9.76 -12.60
CA ASN A 121 -2.07 10.17 -13.03
C ASN A 121 -2.27 10.04 -14.54
N ALA A 122 -1.25 10.34 -15.37
CA ALA A 122 -1.34 10.18 -16.82
C ALA A 122 -1.48 8.69 -17.21
N VAL A 123 -0.72 7.80 -16.55
CA VAL A 123 -0.82 6.37 -16.80
C VAL A 123 -2.18 5.82 -16.34
N LEU A 124 -2.67 6.29 -15.18
CA LEU A 124 -3.98 5.91 -14.67
C LEU A 124 -5.11 6.35 -15.64
N ALA A 125 -5.06 7.57 -16.14
CA ALA A 125 -6.06 8.08 -17.07
C ALA A 125 -6.16 7.21 -18.33
N ASP A 126 -5.02 6.81 -18.91
CA ASP A 126 -5.01 5.90 -20.07
C ASP A 126 -5.59 4.53 -19.72
N TYR A 127 -5.25 3.99 -18.55
CA TYR A 127 -5.78 2.71 -18.11
C TYR A 127 -7.31 2.75 -17.94
N LEU A 128 -7.85 3.80 -17.34
CA LEU A 128 -9.28 3.97 -17.15
C LEU A 128 -10.03 4.21 -18.48
N ALA A 129 -9.39 4.81 -19.46
CA ALA A 129 -9.98 5.04 -20.78
C ALA A 129 -10.23 3.76 -21.60
N VAL A 130 -9.51 2.67 -21.30
CA VAL A 130 -9.63 1.37 -21.98
C VAL A 130 -10.40 0.31 -21.16
N MET A 131 -10.87 0.66 -19.99
CA MET A 131 -11.70 -0.20 -19.14
C MET A 131 -13.14 -0.29 -19.65
#